data_538e166569f68e9f8174b3acef966aff
#
_entry.id   538e166569f68e9f8174b3acef966aff
#
_cell.length_a   1.000
_cell.length_b   1.000
_cell.length_c   1.000
_cell.angle_alpha   90.00
_cell.angle_beta   90.00
_cell.angle_gamma   90.00
#
_symmetry.space_group_name_H-M   'P 1'
#
loop_
_entity.id
_entity.type
_entity.pdbx_description
1 polymer ?
#
loop_
_entity_poly.entity_id
_entity_poly.type
_entity_poly.pdbx_seq_one_letter_code
_entity_poly.pdbx_strand_id
1 'polypeptide(L)'
;SKNENSCTAFKPIEYIFPMGFQFKTYALKTSELHPEANIPCSNPVLEKQLKNAAVQIFQGFGGVGYARLDFRVNNKNEIFFLEINFTCSVFYKDGYEGSADYILKCDGIGQAGFLKKIIDEGIARHQRKQKKYIMKGNAIAGYGIYATQNIAANDLIFKGEGMEQRIITRNYVERYWNVKEKETFRKYAYPLSKEVFLLWDNNPSGWAPQNHSCDPNTTYEGLNVVALRNITK
;
A
#
# COMPACT_ATOMS: atom_id res chain seq x y z
N SER A 1 -2.32 -4.66 -14.60
CA SER A 1 -1.13 -5.40 -15.01
C SER A 1 -0.67 -6.34 -13.89
N LYS A 2 -0.33 -7.56 -14.29
CA LYS A 2 0.11 -8.66 -13.42
C LYS A 2 1.50 -8.34 -12.85
N ASN A 3 1.62 -7.78 -11.67
CA ASN A 3 2.82 -7.80 -10.81
C ASN A 3 2.75 -6.78 -9.64
N GLU A 4 1.56 -6.34 -9.26
CA GLU A 4 1.46 -5.23 -8.31
C GLU A 4 1.67 -5.61 -6.83
N ASN A 5 1.72 -6.91 -6.48
CA ASN A 5 1.90 -7.33 -5.09
C ASN A 5 2.70 -8.64 -5.00
N SER A 6 3.98 -8.63 -5.34
CA SER A 6 4.84 -9.75 -5.01
C SER A 6 5.11 -9.77 -3.51
N CYS A 7 4.38 -10.56 -2.76
CA CYS A 7 4.66 -10.85 -1.36
C CYS A 7 5.55 -12.08 -1.27
N THR A 8 6.63 -12.01 -0.51
CA THR A 8 7.56 -13.13 -0.28
C THR A 8 7.44 -13.57 1.16
N ALA A 9 7.13 -14.84 1.39
CA ALA A 9 7.23 -15.45 2.71
C ALA A 9 8.59 -16.19 2.83
N PHE A 10 9.28 -15.92 3.92
CA PHE A 10 10.56 -16.56 4.26
C PHE A 10 10.34 -17.93 4.86
N LYS A 11 11.43 -18.70 5.03
CA LYS A 11 11.40 -20.04 5.62
C LYS A 11 10.89 -19.96 7.05
N PRO A 12 9.78 -20.65 7.41
CA PRO A 12 9.28 -20.61 8.77
C PRO A 12 10.23 -21.33 9.71
N ILE A 13 10.25 -20.90 10.95
CA ILE A 13 10.95 -21.56 12.06
C ILE A 13 9.94 -22.08 13.06
N GLU A 14 10.31 -23.13 13.75
CA GLU A 14 9.59 -23.68 14.89
C GLU A 14 10.33 -23.28 16.18
N TYR A 15 9.58 -22.90 17.20
CA TYR A 15 10.12 -22.67 18.53
C TYR A 15 9.82 -23.88 19.41
N ILE A 16 10.89 -24.59 19.82
CA ILE A 16 10.80 -25.73 20.73
C ILE A 16 10.77 -25.19 22.15
N PHE A 17 9.64 -25.44 22.84
CA PHE A 17 9.51 -24.99 24.22
C PHE A 17 10.35 -25.85 25.16
N PRO A 18 11.07 -25.21 26.12
CA PRO A 18 11.73 -25.95 27.19
C PRO A 18 10.73 -26.81 27.98
N MET A 19 11.23 -27.84 28.64
CA MET A 19 10.41 -28.76 29.45
C MET A 19 9.56 -27.97 30.48
N GLY A 20 8.25 -28.26 30.54
CA GLY A 20 7.31 -27.60 31.44
C GLY A 20 6.68 -26.29 30.85
N PHE A 21 7.07 -25.87 29.69
CA PHE A 21 6.47 -24.68 29.02
C PHE A 21 5.67 -25.10 27.78
N GLN A 22 4.53 -24.43 27.59
CA GLN A 22 3.68 -24.59 26.40
C GLN A 22 3.51 -23.30 25.61
N PHE A 23 4.08 -22.21 26.10
CA PHE A 23 4.07 -20.89 25.46
C PHE A 23 5.31 -20.08 25.88
N LYS A 24 5.62 -19.04 25.12
CA LYS A 24 6.77 -18.16 25.36
C LYS A 24 6.44 -17.16 26.46
N THR A 25 6.96 -17.37 27.67
CA THR A 25 6.83 -16.45 28.80
C THR A 25 7.62 -15.18 28.59
N TYR A 26 7.43 -14.15 29.41
CA TYR A 26 8.23 -12.94 29.37
C TYR A 26 9.73 -13.23 29.58
N ALA A 27 10.09 -14.08 30.53
CA ALA A 27 11.47 -14.48 30.77
C ALA A 27 12.10 -15.14 29.53
N LEU A 28 11.39 -16.06 28.87
CA LEU A 28 11.85 -16.71 27.62
C LEU A 28 11.96 -15.71 26.45
N LYS A 29 11.35 -14.55 26.55
CA LYS A 29 11.44 -13.50 25.52
C LYS A 29 12.63 -12.53 25.77
N THR A 30 13.06 -12.38 27.01
CA THR A 30 13.94 -11.26 27.41
C THR A 30 15.24 -11.65 28.08
N SER A 31 15.21 -12.64 28.98
CA SER A 31 16.35 -12.99 29.83
C SER A 31 16.82 -14.43 29.73
N GLU A 32 15.93 -15.32 29.35
CA GLU A 32 16.22 -16.75 29.18
C GLU A 32 16.14 -17.11 27.69
N LEU A 33 17.03 -16.56 26.89
CA LEU A 33 17.06 -16.79 25.45
C LEU A 33 17.62 -18.21 25.19
N HIS A 34 16.88 -18.98 24.39
CA HIS A 34 17.29 -20.31 23.95
C HIS A 34 17.48 -20.27 22.42
N PRO A 35 18.68 -19.90 21.92
CA PRO A 35 18.93 -19.83 20.48
C PRO A 35 18.66 -21.14 19.74
N GLU A 36 19.02 -22.26 20.34
CA GLU A 36 18.82 -23.62 19.84
C GLU A 36 17.35 -24.06 19.76
N ALA A 37 16.45 -23.33 20.42
CA ALA A 37 15.02 -23.59 20.37
C ALA A 37 14.37 -23.10 19.05
N ASN A 38 15.07 -22.27 18.26
CA ASN A 38 14.58 -21.76 16.97
C ASN A 38 15.12 -22.63 15.84
N ILE A 39 14.36 -23.61 15.41
CA ILE A 39 14.77 -24.55 14.36
C ILE A 39 14.00 -24.29 13.06
N PRO A 40 14.63 -24.48 11.88
CA PRO A 40 13.91 -24.35 10.61
C PRO A 40 12.86 -25.45 10.46
N CYS A 41 11.71 -25.09 9.90
CA CYS A 41 10.69 -26.07 9.56
C CYS A 41 11.27 -27.13 8.62
N SER A 42 11.21 -28.39 9.04
CA SER A 42 11.78 -29.53 8.30
C SER A 42 10.75 -30.24 7.40
N ASN A 43 9.43 -29.97 7.59
CA ASN A 43 8.37 -30.57 6.79
C ASN A 43 8.03 -29.68 5.58
N PRO A 44 8.37 -30.09 4.34
CA PRO A 44 8.16 -29.23 3.15
C PRO A 44 6.69 -28.93 2.86
N VAL A 45 5.76 -29.83 3.20
CA VAL A 45 4.33 -29.64 3.02
C VAL A 45 3.82 -28.55 3.96
N LEU A 46 4.19 -28.65 5.24
CA LEU A 46 3.84 -27.69 6.27
C LEU A 46 4.48 -26.31 5.96
N GLU A 47 5.74 -26.29 5.56
CA GLU A 47 6.42 -25.05 5.13
C GLU A 47 5.63 -24.34 4.03
N LYS A 48 5.20 -25.07 2.99
CA LYS A 48 4.41 -24.52 1.89
C LYS A 48 3.06 -23.97 2.37
N GLN A 49 2.37 -24.71 3.26
CA GLN A 49 1.09 -24.27 3.83
C GLN A 49 1.25 -22.98 4.64
N LEU A 50 2.25 -22.92 5.52
CA LEU A 50 2.54 -21.74 6.34
C LEU A 50 2.90 -20.53 5.49
N LYS A 51 3.76 -20.70 4.46
CA LYS A 51 4.12 -19.61 3.54
C LYS A 51 2.90 -19.07 2.77
N ASN A 52 2.04 -19.96 2.27
CA ASN A 52 0.83 -19.56 1.56
C ASN A 52 -0.14 -18.81 2.49
N ALA A 53 -0.39 -19.33 3.69
CA ALA A 53 -1.24 -18.67 4.67
C ALA A 53 -0.69 -17.31 5.08
N ALA A 54 0.61 -17.20 5.31
CA ALA A 54 1.26 -15.94 5.65
C ALA A 54 1.10 -14.87 4.56
N VAL A 55 1.28 -15.26 3.28
CA VAL A 55 1.07 -14.35 2.14
C VAL A 55 -0.37 -13.89 2.06
N GLN A 56 -1.34 -14.81 2.14
CA GLN A 56 -2.77 -14.48 2.07
C GLN A 56 -3.20 -13.55 3.21
N ILE A 57 -2.78 -13.84 4.43
CA ILE A 57 -3.12 -13.03 5.60
C ILE A 57 -2.50 -11.63 5.47
N PHE A 58 -1.19 -11.54 5.17
CA PHE A 58 -0.52 -10.26 5.00
C PHE A 58 -1.16 -9.39 3.93
N GLN A 59 -1.49 -9.97 2.78
CA GLN A 59 -2.18 -9.27 1.69
C GLN A 59 -3.62 -8.90 2.05
N GLY A 60 -4.35 -9.77 2.74
CA GLY A 60 -5.72 -9.53 3.20
C GLY A 60 -5.82 -8.35 4.17
N PHE A 61 -4.79 -8.10 4.98
CA PHE A 61 -4.67 -6.91 5.82
C PHE A 61 -4.13 -5.67 5.08
N GLY A 62 -3.90 -5.74 3.77
CA GLY A 62 -3.26 -4.64 3.03
C GLY A 62 -1.83 -4.38 3.50
N GLY A 63 -1.11 -5.41 3.92
CA GLY A 63 0.22 -5.31 4.52
C GLY A 63 1.23 -4.59 3.62
N VAL A 64 2.04 -3.73 4.24
CA VAL A 64 3.08 -2.93 3.59
C VAL A 64 4.39 -3.10 4.35
N GLY A 65 5.49 -3.22 3.61
CA GLY A 65 6.80 -3.47 4.20
C GLY A 65 6.94 -4.93 4.60
N TYR A 66 6.93 -5.22 5.89
CA TYR A 66 7.11 -6.58 6.40
C TYR A 66 6.28 -6.83 7.67
N ALA A 67 6.08 -8.12 7.99
CA ALA A 67 5.47 -8.55 9.24
C ALA A 67 6.00 -9.92 9.65
N ARG A 68 5.88 -10.26 10.93
CA ARG A 68 6.00 -11.62 11.44
C ARG A 68 4.61 -12.12 11.76
N LEU A 69 4.33 -13.35 11.33
CA LEU A 69 3.09 -14.05 11.64
C LEU A 69 3.40 -15.24 12.54
N ASP A 70 2.64 -15.39 13.59
CA ASP A 70 2.79 -16.47 14.56
C ASP A 70 1.63 -17.46 14.36
N PHE A 71 1.98 -18.75 14.29
CA PHE A 71 1.04 -19.86 14.09
C PHE A 71 1.24 -20.92 15.15
N ARG A 72 0.16 -21.65 15.42
CA ARG A 72 0.21 -22.95 16.10
C ARG A 72 -0.06 -24.06 15.11
N VAL A 73 0.61 -25.16 15.30
CA VAL A 73 0.42 -26.39 14.52
C VAL A 73 0.10 -27.52 15.46
N ASN A 74 -0.95 -28.27 15.20
CA ASN A 74 -1.30 -29.47 16.00
C ASN A 74 -0.65 -30.73 15.44
N ASN A 75 -0.84 -31.86 16.14
CA ASN A 75 -0.26 -33.15 15.75
C ASN A 75 -0.81 -33.72 14.41
N LYS A 76 -1.85 -33.08 13.84
CA LYS A 76 -2.41 -33.43 12.53
C LYS A 76 -1.87 -32.52 11.42
N ASN A 77 -0.88 -31.67 11.71
CA ASN A 77 -0.36 -30.60 10.83
C ASN A 77 -1.42 -29.56 10.43
N GLU A 78 -2.48 -29.38 11.21
CA GLU A 78 -3.43 -28.30 11.02
C GLU A 78 -2.83 -27.00 11.57
N ILE A 79 -2.89 -25.93 10.77
CA ILE A 79 -2.32 -24.63 11.12
C ILE A 79 -3.39 -23.70 11.69
N PHE A 80 -3.06 -23.00 12.76
CA PHE A 80 -3.92 -22.01 13.42
C PHE A 80 -3.17 -20.70 13.49
N PHE A 81 -3.70 -19.67 12.86
CA PHE A 81 -3.16 -18.30 12.92
C PHE A 81 -3.40 -17.74 14.32
N LEU A 82 -2.38 -17.15 14.93
CA LEU A 82 -2.46 -16.52 16.23
C LEU A 82 -2.44 -14.99 16.12
N GLU A 83 -1.37 -14.44 15.54
CA GLU A 83 -1.21 -13.00 15.43
C GLU A 83 -0.33 -12.60 14.24
N ILE A 84 -0.49 -11.36 13.80
CA ILE A 84 0.40 -10.68 12.88
C ILE A 84 1.01 -9.47 13.56
N ASN A 85 2.33 -9.33 13.46
CA ASN A 85 3.07 -8.22 14.03
C ASN A 85 3.75 -7.43 12.92
N PHE A 86 3.16 -6.29 12.54
CA PHE A 86 3.68 -5.39 11.49
C PHE A 86 4.89 -4.56 11.93
N THR A 87 5.22 -4.58 13.21
CA THR A 87 6.36 -3.86 13.78
C THR A 87 7.29 -4.81 14.56
N CYS A 88 7.40 -6.05 14.09
CA CYS A 88 8.26 -7.02 14.77
C CYS A 88 9.71 -6.53 14.76
N SER A 89 10.36 -6.68 15.90
CA SER A 89 11.78 -6.35 16.05
C SER A 89 12.64 -7.28 15.21
N VAL A 90 13.64 -6.72 14.56
CA VAL A 90 14.60 -7.38 13.69
C VAL A 90 15.92 -6.60 13.74
N PHE A 91 17.00 -7.18 13.23
CA PHE A 91 18.35 -6.62 13.24
C PHE A 91 19.01 -6.54 14.62
N TYR A 92 18.73 -7.52 15.47
CA TYR A 92 19.48 -7.68 16.69
C TYR A 92 20.92 -8.10 16.38
N LYS A 93 21.86 -7.72 17.24
CA LYS A 93 23.24 -8.17 17.15
C LYS A 93 23.36 -9.66 17.48
N ASP A 94 24.43 -10.27 17.03
CA ASP A 94 24.75 -11.67 17.31
C ASP A 94 24.69 -12.00 18.81
N GLY A 95 24.03 -13.09 19.14
CA GLY A 95 23.77 -13.55 20.51
C GLY A 95 22.52 -12.95 21.19
N TYR A 96 21.83 -12.03 20.51
CA TYR A 96 20.60 -11.41 20.99
C TYR A 96 19.44 -11.54 19.98
N GLU A 97 19.61 -12.41 18.98
CA GLU A 97 18.66 -12.54 17.88
C GLU A 97 17.26 -12.86 18.35
N GLY A 98 16.28 -12.18 17.76
CA GLY A 98 14.87 -12.48 17.88
C GLY A 98 14.40 -13.51 16.86
N SER A 99 13.16 -13.97 16.98
CA SER A 99 12.58 -14.96 16.05
C SER A 99 12.65 -14.49 14.59
N ALA A 100 12.52 -13.20 14.32
CA ALA A 100 12.64 -12.66 12.95
C ALA A 100 14.07 -12.83 12.39
N ASP A 101 15.10 -12.59 13.20
CA ASP A 101 16.49 -12.78 12.77
C ASP A 101 16.77 -14.26 12.46
N TYR A 102 16.25 -15.19 13.26
CA TYR A 102 16.37 -16.63 12.99
C TYR A 102 15.66 -17.02 11.69
N ILE A 103 14.48 -16.46 11.39
CA ILE A 103 13.79 -16.67 10.11
C ILE A 103 14.71 -16.26 8.96
N LEU A 104 15.30 -15.08 9.01
CA LEU A 104 16.19 -14.55 7.97
C LEU A 104 17.47 -15.38 7.81
N LYS A 105 18.00 -15.87 8.92
CA LYS A 105 19.17 -16.75 8.95
C LYS A 105 18.87 -18.12 8.35
N CYS A 106 17.75 -18.73 8.72
CA CYS A 106 17.30 -20.03 8.21
C CYS A 106 16.87 -20.00 6.74
N ASP A 107 16.35 -18.88 6.26
CA ASP A 107 16.04 -18.67 4.83
C ASP A 107 17.29 -18.45 3.98
N GLY A 108 18.38 -18.02 4.59
CA GLY A 108 19.64 -17.72 3.93
C GLY A 108 19.74 -16.31 3.35
N ILE A 109 18.70 -15.48 3.46
CA ILE A 109 18.74 -14.10 2.97
C ILE A 109 19.58 -13.19 3.87
N GLY A 110 19.60 -13.47 5.18
CA GLY A 110 20.28 -12.69 6.20
C GLY A 110 19.74 -11.27 6.37
N GLN A 111 20.30 -10.55 7.34
CA GLN A 111 19.86 -9.18 7.66
C GLN A 111 20.13 -8.20 6.50
N ALA A 112 21.28 -8.27 5.85
CA ALA A 112 21.64 -7.37 4.75
C ALA A 112 20.71 -7.54 3.53
N GLY A 113 20.44 -8.79 3.13
CA GLY A 113 19.54 -9.08 2.02
C GLY A 113 18.10 -8.65 2.32
N PHE A 114 17.64 -8.83 3.56
CA PHE A 114 16.34 -8.37 4.01
C PHE A 114 16.23 -6.84 4.01
N LEU A 115 17.23 -6.14 4.54
CA LEU A 115 17.27 -4.67 4.52
C LEU A 115 17.21 -4.14 3.08
N LYS A 116 17.98 -4.76 2.17
CA LYS A 116 17.93 -4.40 0.74
C LYS A 116 16.49 -4.56 0.17
N LYS A 117 15.79 -5.65 0.47
CA LYS A 117 14.40 -5.86 0.02
C LYS A 117 13.45 -4.78 0.55
N ILE A 118 13.59 -4.38 1.82
CA ILE A 118 12.77 -3.30 2.41
C ILE A 118 13.02 -1.98 1.70
N ILE A 119 14.29 -1.64 1.44
CA ILE A 119 14.67 -0.40 0.75
C ILE A 119 14.14 -0.41 -0.69
N ASP A 120 14.39 -1.49 -1.43
CA ASP A 120 13.94 -1.62 -2.82
C ASP A 120 12.40 -1.50 -2.94
N GLU A 121 11.65 -2.14 -2.03
CA GLU A 121 10.18 -2.04 -1.97
C GLU A 121 9.74 -0.61 -1.63
N GLY A 122 10.39 0.02 -0.63
CA GLY A 122 10.10 1.39 -0.24
C GLY A 122 10.31 2.39 -1.38
N ILE A 123 11.40 2.26 -2.12
CA ILE A 123 11.70 3.07 -3.32
C ILE A 123 10.65 2.84 -4.40
N ALA A 124 10.37 1.57 -4.74
CA ALA A 124 9.39 1.23 -5.77
C ALA A 124 7.98 1.74 -5.41
N ARG A 125 7.58 1.61 -4.15
CA ARG A 125 6.32 2.15 -3.64
C ARG A 125 6.27 3.67 -3.70
N HIS A 126 7.36 4.35 -3.34
CA HIS A 126 7.46 5.80 -3.45
C HIS A 126 7.31 6.24 -4.91
N GLN A 127 8.02 5.60 -5.84
CA GLN A 127 7.92 5.88 -7.27
C GLN A 127 6.50 5.68 -7.82
N ARG A 128 5.81 4.59 -7.41
CA ARG A 128 4.40 4.35 -7.78
C ARG A 128 3.43 5.42 -7.26
N LYS A 129 3.74 6.02 -6.12
CA LYS A 129 2.93 7.10 -5.52
C LYS A 129 3.23 8.49 -6.07
N GLN A 130 4.33 8.66 -6.79
CA GLN A 130 4.65 9.95 -7.39
C GLN A 130 3.62 10.30 -8.45
N LYS A 131 3.07 11.51 -8.33
CA LYS A 131 2.19 12.05 -9.36
C LYS A 131 2.99 12.28 -10.64
N LYS A 132 2.48 11.82 -11.76
CA LYS A 132 3.05 12.05 -13.10
C LYS A 132 2.89 13.49 -13.57
N TYR A 133 2.32 14.35 -12.74
CA TYR A 133 2.00 15.74 -13.06
C TYR A 133 2.24 16.67 -11.88
N ILE A 134 2.39 17.93 -12.21
CA ILE A 134 2.38 19.06 -11.28
C ILE A 134 1.20 19.97 -11.63
N MET A 135 0.59 20.56 -10.62
CA MET A 135 -0.43 21.58 -10.82
C MET A 135 0.23 22.94 -10.92
N LYS A 136 -0.11 23.70 -11.98
CA LYS A 136 0.31 25.08 -12.15
C LYS A 136 -0.91 25.96 -12.45
N GLY A 137 -0.90 27.18 -11.94
CA GLY A 137 -1.89 28.19 -12.24
C GLY A 137 -1.35 29.19 -13.29
N ASN A 138 -2.25 29.72 -14.11
CA ASN A 138 -1.98 30.88 -14.94
C ASN A 138 -3.19 31.85 -14.93
N ALA A 139 -2.95 33.08 -15.31
CA ALA A 139 -3.96 34.14 -15.26
C ALA A 139 -5.12 33.93 -16.27
N ILE A 140 -4.90 33.18 -17.34
CA ILE A 140 -5.87 32.99 -18.44
C ILE A 140 -6.81 31.82 -18.16
N ALA A 141 -6.24 30.64 -17.85
CA ALA A 141 -6.97 29.38 -17.76
C ALA A 141 -7.18 28.88 -16.31
N GLY A 142 -6.64 29.59 -15.31
CA GLY A 142 -6.67 29.14 -13.91
C GLY A 142 -5.69 27.99 -13.66
N TYR A 143 -6.09 27.02 -12.85
CA TYR A 143 -5.25 25.86 -12.55
C TYR A 143 -5.39 24.78 -13.63
N GLY A 144 -4.26 24.14 -13.96
CA GLY A 144 -4.18 22.98 -14.83
C GLY A 144 -3.06 22.05 -14.42
N ILE A 145 -3.07 20.84 -14.94
CA ILE A 145 -2.02 19.82 -14.70
C ILE A 145 -1.03 19.81 -15.87
N TYR A 146 0.25 19.64 -15.54
CA TYR A 146 1.37 19.58 -16.48
C TYR A 146 2.22 18.35 -16.20
N ALA A 147 2.56 17.61 -17.23
CA ALA A 147 3.37 16.42 -17.10
C ALA A 147 4.75 16.74 -16.49
N THR A 148 5.18 15.91 -15.52
CA THR A 148 6.52 15.97 -14.91
C THR A 148 7.47 14.94 -15.48
N GLN A 149 6.94 13.98 -16.24
CA GLN A 149 7.65 12.91 -16.94
C GLN A 149 6.86 12.54 -18.20
N ASN A 150 7.48 11.78 -19.10
CA ASN A 150 6.75 11.22 -20.23
C ASN A 150 5.67 10.25 -19.76
N ILE A 151 4.48 10.34 -20.36
CA ILE A 151 3.31 9.55 -20.03
C ILE A 151 2.88 8.83 -21.32
N ALA A 152 2.77 7.52 -21.26
CA ALA A 152 2.32 6.73 -22.41
C ALA A 152 0.81 6.83 -22.62
N ALA A 153 0.36 6.61 -23.85
CA ALA A 153 -1.05 6.47 -24.14
C ALA A 153 -1.70 5.37 -23.29
N ASN A 154 -2.91 5.60 -22.80
CA ASN A 154 -3.69 4.77 -21.88
C ASN A 154 -3.11 4.69 -20.44
N ASP A 155 -2.06 5.43 -20.12
CA ASP A 155 -1.58 5.52 -18.75
C ASP A 155 -2.57 6.26 -17.85
N LEU A 156 -2.78 5.72 -16.65
CA LEU A 156 -3.52 6.39 -15.59
C LEU A 156 -2.70 7.58 -15.06
N ILE A 157 -3.27 8.77 -15.15
CA ILE A 157 -2.68 10.03 -14.68
C ILE A 157 -3.19 10.37 -13.28
N PHE A 158 -4.50 10.27 -13.09
CA PHE A 158 -5.16 10.57 -11.82
C PHE A 158 -6.23 9.52 -11.54
N LYS A 159 -6.18 8.93 -10.35
CA LYS A 159 -7.18 7.99 -9.87
C LYS A 159 -8.21 8.73 -9.02
N GLY A 160 -9.35 9.05 -9.62
CA GLY A 160 -10.44 9.74 -8.94
C GLY A 160 -11.42 8.81 -8.24
N GLU A 161 -11.54 7.58 -8.72
CA GLU A 161 -12.36 6.57 -8.05
C GLU A 161 -11.72 6.18 -6.70
N GLY A 162 -12.52 6.15 -5.66
CA GLY A 162 -12.06 5.88 -4.29
C GLY A 162 -11.53 7.10 -3.53
N MET A 163 -11.54 8.30 -4.14
CA MET A 163 -11.33 9.55 -3.41
C MET A 163 -12.64 10.04 -2.80
N GLU A 164 -12.54 10.70 -1.66
CA GLU A 164 -13.71 11.35 -1.06
C GLU A 164 -14.27 12.42 -1.99
N GLN A 165 -15.56 12.34 -2.24
CA GLN A 165 -16.28 13.22 -3.15
C GLN A 165 -17.58 13.66 -2.51
N ARG A 166 -18.01 14.89 -2.83
CA ARG A 166 -19.32 15.39 -2.42
C ARG A 166 -20.23 15.46 -3.63
N ILE A 167 -21.38 14.81 -3.54
CA ILE A 167 -22.46 14.98 -4.51
C ILE A 167 -23.37 16.09 -4.01
N ILE A 168 -23.63 17.07 -4.85
CA ILE A 168 -24.38 18.28 -4.50
C ILE A 168 -25.34 18.66 -5.62
N THR A 169 -26.49 19.23 -5.26
CA THR A 169 -27.46 19.73 -6.24
C THR A 169 -27.24 21.21 -6.53
N ARG A 170 -27.52 21.62 -7.76
CA ARG A 170 -27.52 23.04 -8.16
C ARG A 170 -28.37 23.87 -7.23
N ASN A 171 -29.59 23.40 -6.93
CA ASN A 171 -30.55 24.12 -6.06
C ASN A 171 -29.96 24.37 -4.67
N TYR A 172 -29.27 23.37 -4.09
CA TYR A 172 -28.60 23.55 -2.79
C TYR A 172 -27.52 24.63 -2.86
N VAL A 173 -26.68 24.60 -3.90
CA VAL A 173 -25.63 25.59 -4.11
C VAL A 173 -26.22 27.00 -4.26
N GLU A 174 -27.21 27.16 -5.11
CA GLU A 174 -27.84 28.48 -5.33
C GLU A 174 -28.54 29.03 -4.08
N ARG A 175 -29.03 28.17 -3.22
CA ARG A 175 -29.80 28.58 -2.01
C ARG A 175 -28.87 28.89 -0.82
N TYR A 176 -27.79 28.14 -0.64
CA TYR A 176 -27.04 28.17 0.62
C TYR A 176 -25.59 28.66 0.50
N TRP A 177 -25.04 28.72 -0.72
CA TRP A 177 -23.65 29.08 -0.89
C TRP A 177 -23.47 30.58 -1.16
N ASN A 178 -22.32 31.11 -0.69
CA ASN A 178 -21.94 32.50 -0.97
C ASN A 178 -21.41 32.65 -2.42
N VAL A 179 -21.21 33.92 -2.85
CA VAL A 179 -20.78 34.26 -4.22
C VAL A 179 -19.48 33.54 -4.62
N LYS A 180 -18.49 33.55 -3.75
CA LYS A 180 -17.17 32.94 -4.02
C LYS A 180 -17.27 31.41 -4.16
N GLU A 181 -18.05 30.79 -3.33
CA GLU A 181 -18.30 29.33 -3.41
C GLU A 181 -19.05 28.96 -4.69
N LYS A 182 -20.03 29.78 -5.09
CA LYS A 182 -20.77 29.62 -6.36
C LYS A 182 -19.86 29.77 -7.58
N GLU A 183 -18.91 30.69 -7.55
CA GLU A 183 -17.92 30.84 -8.61
C GLU A 183 -17.01 29.61 -8.71
N THR A 184 -16.54 29.10 -7.57
CA THR A 184 -15.74 27.86 -7.52
C THR A 184 -16.54 26.67 -8.05
N PHE A 185 -17.81 26.54 -7.66
CA PHE A 185 -18.70 25.50 -8.16
C PHE A 185 -18.85 25.57 -9.69
N ARG A 186 -19.15 26.74 -10.24
CA ARG A 186 -19.31 26.91 -11.69
C ARG A 186 -18.03 26.56 -12.47
N LYS A 187 -16.88 26.77 -11.86
CA LYS A 187 -15.59 26.56 -12.50
C LYS A 187 -15.11 25.11 -12.44
N TYR A 188 -15.43 24.39 -11.34
CA TYR A 188 -14.76 23.11 -11.04
C TYR A 188 -15.71 21.95 -10.75
N ALA A 189 -17.02 22.18 -10.65
CA ALA A 189 -17.94 21.09 -10.41
C ALA A 189 -18.11 20.21 -11.67
N TYR A 190 -17.98 18.90 -11.48
CA TYR A 190 -18.18 17.93 -12.56
C TYR A 190 -19.66 17.55 -12.66
N PRO A 191 -20.34 17.77 -13.82
CA PRO A 191 -21.76 17.49 -13.97
C PRO A 191 -21.99 15.99 -14.09
N LEU A 192 -22.78 15.42 -13.16
CA LEU A 192 -23.33 14.08 -13.27
C LEU A 192 -24.68 14.09 -14.00
N SER A 193 -25.41 15.22 -13.89
CA SER A 193 -26.66 15.50 -14.61
C SER A 193 -26.87 17.02 -14.69
N LYS A 194 -28.02 17.45 -15.23
CA LYS A 194 -28.38 18.88 -15.27
C LYS A 194 -28.47 19.53 -13.87
N GLU A 195 -28.84 18.74 -12.86
CA GLU A 195 -29.11 19.23 -11.50
C GLU A 195 -28.14 18.70 -10.45
N VAL A 196 -27.36 17.64 -10.75
CA VAL A 196 -26.48 16.95 -9.79
C VAL A 196 -25.05 17.06 -10.26
N PHE A 197 -24.18 17.43 -9.33
CA PHE A 197 -22.76 17.66 -9.58
C PHE A 197 -21.92 16.94 -8.55
N LEU A 198 -20.73 16.57 -8.97
CA LEU A 198 -19.68 16.05 -8.12
C LEU A 198 -18.67 17.15 -7.85
N LEU A 199 -18.31 17.29 -6.59
CA LEU A 199 -17.24 18.18 -6.14
C LEU A 199 -16.10 17.39 -5.54
N TRP A 200 -14.92 17.70 -6.00
CA TRP A 200 -13.69 17.32 -5.35
C TRP A 200 -13.47 18.16 -4.08
N ASP A 201 -12.60 17.72 -3.20
CA ASP A 201 -12.21 18.51 -2.04
C ASP A 201 -11.77 19.93 -2.45
N ASN A 202 -11.98 20.89 -1.54
CA ASN A 202 -11.59 22.28 -1.76
C ASN A 202 -10.08 22.50 -1.91
N ASN A 203 -9.26 21.48 -1.62
CA ASN A 203 -7.82 21.51 -1.83
C ASN A 203 -7.46 21.06 -3.25
N PRO A 204 -7.11 21.99 -4.17
CA PRO A 204 -6.78 21.62 -5.55
C PRO A 204 -5.59 20.67 -5.67
N SER A 205 -4.73 20.55 -4.66
CA SER A 205 -3.64 19.58 -4.66
C SER A 205 -4.13 18.13 -4.52
N GLY A 206 -5.36 17.94 -4.07
CA GLY A 206 -6.02 16.63 -3.91
C GLY A 206 -6.62 16.07 -5.19
N TRP A 207 -6.79 16.89 -6.24
CA TRP A 207 -7.42 16.50 -7.49
C TRP A 207 -6.62 17.01 -8.72
N ALA A 208 -7.03 16.66 -9.92
CA ALA A 208 -6.32 16.98 -11.15
C ALA A 208 -7.17 17.90 -12.04
N PRO A 209 -7.15 19.24 -11.81
CA PRO A 209 -7.90 20.16 -12.64
C PRO A 209 -7.36 20.14 -14.08
N GLN A 210 -8.26 19.96 -15.04
CA GLN A 210 -7.93 19.91 -16.45
C GLN A 210 -8.55 21.08 -17.17
N ASN A 211 -7.81 21.67 -18.11
CA ASN A 211 -8.33 22.67 -19.00
C ASN A 211 -9.03 22.00 -20.19
N HIS A 212 -10.09 22.62 -20.70
CA HIS A 212 -10.74 22.16 -21.91
C HIS A 212 -9.83 22.32 -23.13
N SER A 213 -9.86 21.33 -24.03
CA SER A 213 -9.23 21.38 -25.35
C SER A 213 -10.10 20.67 -26.36
N CYS A 214 -10.20 21.21 -27.58
CA CYS A 214 -10.87 20.55 -28.71
C CYS A 214 -10.01 19.41 -29.31
N ASP A 215 -8.71 19.38 -29.03
CA ASP A 215 -7.79 18.27 -29.29
C ASP A 215 -7.15 17.83 -27.97
N PRO A 216 -7.90 17.07 -27.13
CA PRO A 216 -7.44 16.71 -25.80
C PRO A 216 -6.34 15.66 -25.85
N ASN A 217 -5.43 15.70 -24.89
CA ASN A 217 -4.43 14.66 -24.66
C ASN A 217 -4.81 13.73 -23.50
N THR A 218 -5.89 14.05 -22.79
CA THR A 218 -6.43 13.27 -21.67
C THR A 218 -7.94 13.16 -21.78
N THR A 219 -8.51 12.11 -21.18
CA THR A 219 -9.95 11.94 -21.02
C THR A 219 -10.32 11.39 -19.67
N TYR A 220 -11.59 11.44 -19.32
CA TYR A 220 -12.14 10.76 -18.17
C TYR A 220 -12.59 9.33 -18.54
N GLU A 221 -12.18 8.36 -17.75
CA GLU A 221 -12.76 7.02 -17.68
C GLU A 221 -13.38 6.85 -16.29
N GLY A 222 -14.71 6.98 -16.19
CA GLY A 222 -15.39 7.18 -14.92
C GLY A 222 -14.90 8.49 -14.27
N LEU A 223 -14.29 8.39 -13.10
CA LEU A 223 -13.68 9.54 -12.39
C LEU A 223 -12.14 9.57 -12.52
N ASN A 224 -11.58 8.62 -13.23
CA ASN A 224 -10.14 8.57 -13.49
C ASN A 224 -9.77 9.43 -14.70
N VAL A 225 -8.55 9.95 -14.69
CA VAL A 225 -7.97 10.66 -15.83
C VAL A 225 -6.93 9.79 -16.48
N VAL A 226 -7.09 9.51 -17.77
CA VAL A 226 -6.17 8.69 -18.57
C VAL A 226 -5.61 9.49 -19.76
N ALA A 227 -4.43 9.10 -20.22
CA ALA A 227 -3.80 9.70 -21.40
C ALA A 227 -4.42 9.12 -22.68
N LEU A 228 -4.90 9.96 -23.59
CA LEU A 228 -5.38 9.56 -24.93
C LEU A 228 -4.24 9.25 -25.89
N ARG A 229 -3.09 9.86 -25.67
CA ARG A 229 -1.89 9.75 -26.51
C ARG A 229 -0.65 9.89 -25.66
N ASN A 230 0.52 9.62 -26.24
CA ASN A 230 1.79 9.90 -25.56
C ASN A 230 1.91 11.40 -25.25
N ILE A 231 2.22 11.72 -24.01
CA ILE A 231 2.41 13.09 -23.51
C ILE A 231 3.89 13.22 -23.13
N THR A 232 4.57 14.16 -23.73
CA THR A 232 5.95 14.50 -23.37
C THR A 232 5.96 15.45 -22.17
N LYS A 233 7.05 15.38 -21.40
CA LYS A 233 7.31 16.32 -20.29
C LYS A 233 7.43 17.75 -20.81
#